data_cd9ba4f833c50feeff50aa9691b06bc6
#
_entry.id   cd9ba4f833c50feeff50aa9691b06bc6
#
_cell.length_a   1.000
_cell.length_b   1.000
_cell.length_c   1.000
_cell.angle_alpha   90.00
_cell.angle_beta   90.00
_cell.angle_gamma   90.00
#
_symmetry.space_group_name_H-M   'P 1'
#
loop_
_entity.id
_entity.type
_entity.pdbx_description
1 polymer ?
#
loop_
_entity_poly.entity_id
_entity_poly.type
_entity_poly.pdbx_seq_one_letter_code
_entity_poly.pdbx_strand_id
1 'polypeptide(L)'
;MKDAATRDAYGQALVEMGDDPRIVVLDAGVSDSTRSKKFGDKYPERFFNMGIAEADMVCTAAGLATTGKIPFATGFACFLLGRTMDQVLVSVAYSNTNVKLVGTHTGLAVGEDGPTAQMIV
;
A
#
# COMPACT_ATOMS: atom_id res chain seq x y z
N MET A 1 2.14 -17.68 -21.71
CA MET A 1 2.23 -16.80 -20.50
C MET A 1 1.14 -17.20 -19.53
N LYS A 2 1.50 -17.37 -18.28
CA LYS A 2 0.56 -17.80 -17.24
C LYS A 2 -0.10 -16.57 -16.63
N ASP A 3 -1.44 -16.55 -16.61
CA ASP A 3 -2.16 -15.46 -15.97
C ASP A 3 -1.91 -15.46 -14.46
N ALA A 4 -1.76 -14.28 -13.89
CA ALA A 4 -1.57 -14.09 -12.46
C ALA A 4 -2.46 -12.95 -11.97
N ALA A 5 -2.92 -13.04 -10.73
CA ALA A 5 -3.62 -11.93 -10.10
C ALA A 5 -2.67 -10.75 -9.93
N THR A 6 -3.15 -9.53 -10.15
CA THR A 6 -2.32 -8.33 -10.04
C THR A 6 -1.67 -8.19 -8.68
N ARG A 7 -2.37 -8.55 -7.60
CA ARG A 7 -1.82 -8.52 -6.24
C ARG A 7 -0.63 -9.48 -6.06
N ASP A 8 -0.66 -10.64 -6.71
CA ASP A 8 0.44 -11.60 -6.62
C ASP A 8 1.68 -11.07 -7.34
N ALA A 9 1.50 -10.45 -8.50
CA ALA A 9 2.58 -9.79 -9.23
C ALA A 9 3.15 -8.63 -8.41
N TYR A 10 2.31 -7.86 -7.73
CA TYR A 10 2.73 -6.79 -6.84
C TYR A 10 3.61 -7.31 -5.69
N GLY A 11 3.14 -8.36 -5.00
CA GLY A 11 3.92 -8.95 -3.91
C GLY A 11 5.28 -9.45 -4.34
N GLN A 12 5.35 -10.08 -5.51
CA GLN A 12 6.62 -10.54 -6.08
C GLN A 12 7.53 -9.36 -6.46
N ALA A 13 6.97 -8.33 -7.08
CA ALA A 13 7.74 -7.14 -7.46
C ALA A 13 8.33 -6.44 -6.22
N LEU A 14 7.58 -6.35 -5.13
CA LEU A 14 8.09 -5.79 -3.88
C LEU A 14 9.32 -6.55 -3.37
N VAL A 15 9.27 -7.87 -3.40
CA VAL A 15 10.39 -8.70 -2.97
C VAL A 15 11.62 -8.45 -3.85
N GLU A 16 11.43 -8.37 -5.16
CA GLU A 16 12.52 -8.10 -6.11
C GLU A 16 13.11 -6.70 -5.92
N MET A 17 12.26 -5.69 -5.72
CA MET A 17 12.71 -4.31 -5.48
C MET A 17 13.38 -4.15 -4.11
N GLY A 18 13.16 -5.06 -3.20
CA GLY A 18 13.66 -4.98 -1.83
C GLY A 18 15.18 -5.01 -1.69
N ASP A 19 15.91 -5.32 -2.74
CA ASP A 19 17.39 -5.18 -2.76
C ASP A 19 17.81 -3.71 -2.57
N ASP A 20 16.98 -2.76 -2.95
CA ASP A 20 17.22 -1.35 -2.66
C ASP A 20 16.83 -1.06 -1.20
N PRO A 21 17.79 -0.70 -0.32
CA PRO A 21 17.51 -0.51 1.10
C PRO A 21 16.62 0.70 1.41
N ARG A 22 16.36 1.56 0.42
CA ARG A 22 15.46 2.71 0.59
C ARG A 22 13.98 2.29 0.56
N ILE A 23 13.68 1.14 -0.03
CA ILE A 23 12.30 0.65 -0.15
C ILE A 23 11.80 0.23 1.24
N VAL A 24 10.70 0.81 1.66
CA VAL A 24 9.95 0.42 2.85
C VAL A 24 8.49 0.21 2.46
N VAL A 25 7.82 -0.70 3.15
CA VAL A 25 6.45 -1.06 2.82
C VAL A 25 5.57 -0.91 4.05
N LEU A 26 4.46 -0.21 3.89
CA LEU A 26 3.44 -0.05 4.92
C LEU A 26 2.14 -0.68 4.41
N ASP A 27 1.40 -1.30 5.32
CA ASP A 27 0.12 -1.91 4.98
C ASP A 27 -0.92 -1.59 6.05
N ALA A 28 -2.15 -1.36 5.62
CA ALA A 28 -3.24 -0.97 6.50
C ALA A 28 -3.97 -2.17 7.12
N GLY A 29 -3.22 -3.17 7.57
CA GLY A 29 -3.76 -4.33 8.27
C GLY A 29 -4.36 -5.41 7.36
N VAL A 30 -4.03 -5.38 6.06
CA VAL A 30 -4.56 -6.32 5.06
C VAL A 30 -3.45 -6.99 4.24
N SER A 31 -2.29 -7.19 4.83
CA SER A 31 -1.08 -7.62 4.11
C SER A 31 -1.19 -9.00 3.46
N ASP A 32 -1.98 -9.91 4.03
CA ASP A 32 -2.26 -11.20 3.39
C ASP A 32 -3.03 -11.00 2.08
N SER A 33 -4.06 -10.17 2.12
CA SER A 33 -4.92 -9.91 0.95
C SER A 33 -4.21 -9.12 -0.14
N THR A 34 -3.37 -8.17 0.23
CA THR A 34 -2.63 -7.34 -0.73
C THR A 34 -1.36 -8.01 -1.24
N ARG A 35 -0.90 -9.03 -0.58
CA ARG A 35 0.38 -9.74 -0.82
C ARG A 35 1.63 -8.94 -0.41
N SER A 36 1.46 -7.80 0.23
CA SER A 36 2.60 -7.05 0.79
C SER A 36 3.33 -7.83 1.88
N LYS A 37 2.65 -8.80 2.50
CA LYS A 37 3.24 -9.71 3.48
C LYS A 37 4.49 -10.42 2.96
N LYS A 38 4.56 -10.71 1.66
CA LYS A 38 5.74 -11.34 1.05
C LYS A 38 7.01 -10.49 1.27
N PHE A 39 6.88 -9.18 1.14
CA PHE A 39 7.99 -8.27 1.46
C PHE A 39 8.31 -8.31 2.95
N GLY A 40 7.29 -8.27 3.80
CA GLY A 40 7.47 -8.31 5.25
C GLY A 40 8.15 -9.58 5.74
N ASP A 41 7.87 -10.72 5.11
CA ASP A 41 8.50 -11.99 5.45
C ASP A 41 10.00 -11.99 5.13
N LYS A 42 10.39 -11.34 4.03
CA LYS A 42 11.79 -11.26 3.60
C LYS A 42 12.56 -10.11 4.27
N TYR A 43 11.90 -8.97 4.46
CA TYR A 43 12.52 -7.75 4.99
C TYR A 43 11.71 -7.21 6.17
N PRO A 44 11.63 -7.94 7.30
CA PRO A 44 10.76 -7.57 8.41
C PRO A 44 11.10 -6.21 9.04
N GLU A 45 12.35 -5.78 8.98
CA GLU A 45 12.79 -4.49 9.52
C GLU A 45 12.37 -3.28 8.68
N ARG A 46 11.87 -3.53 7.48
CA ARG A 46 11.41 -2.48 6.54
C ARG A 46 9.93 -2.62 6.18
N PHE A 47 9.21 -3.45 6.92
CA PHE A 47 7.79 -3.65 6.75
C PHE A 47 7.04 -3.19 8.00
N PHE A 48 5.99 -2.39 7.80
CA PHE A 48 5.20 -1.81 8.89
C PHE A 48 3.73 -2.12 8.70
N ASN A 49 3.17 -2.93 9.59
CA ASN A 49 1.73 -3.11 9.67
C ASN A 49 1.14 -1.96 10.48
N MET A 50 0.47 -1.03 9.81
CA MET A 50 -0.09 0.17 10.44
C MET A 50 -1.45 -0.08 11.08
N GLY A 51 -2.01 -1.29 10.91
CA GLY A 51 -3.39 -1.54 11.28
C GLY A 51 -4.38 -0.86 10.35
N ILE A 52 -5.67 -0.92 10.68
CA ILE A 52 -6.72 -0.26 9.88
C ILE A 52 -6.72 1.23 10.20
N ALA A 53 -5.73 1.94 9.66
CA ALA A 53 -5.47 3.36 9.91
C ALA A 53 -4.85 4.00 8.66
N GLU A 54 -5.63 4.05 7.57
CA GLU A 54 -5.16 4.50 6.25
C GLU A 54 -4.62 5.94 6.28
N ALA A 55 -5.30 6.85 6.97
CA ALA A 55 -4.85 8.24 7.04
C ALA A 55 -3.51 8.39 7.77
N ASP A 56 -3.33 7.68 8.88
CA ASP A 56 -2.06 7.63 9.61
C ASP A 56 -0.97 7.01 8.74
N MET A 57 -1.29 5.94 8.03
CA MET A 57 -0.34 5.29 7.11
C MET A 57 0.16 6.24 6.04
N VAL A 58 -0.71 7.01 5.41
CA VAL A 58 -0.33 7.97 4.37
C VAL A 58 0.58 9.05 4.94
N CYS A 59 0.25 9.60 6.10
CA CYS A 59 1.09 10.60 6.76
C CYS A 59 2.45 10.03 7.18
N THR A 60 2.47 8.81 7.70
CA THR A 60 3.72 8.13 8.08
C THR A 60 4.60 7.88 6.85
N ALA A 61 4.00 7.42 5.75
CA ALA A 61 4.72 7.23 4.49
C ALA A 61 5.31 8.55 3.98
N ALA A 62 4.54 9.64 4.05
CA ALA A 62 5.03 10.96 3.65
C ALA A 62 6.23 11.39 4.49
N GLY A 63 6.18 11.16 5.80
CA GLY A 63 7.31 11.43 6.70
C GLY A 63 8.54 10.61 6.36
N LEU A 64 8.37 9.32 6.10
CA LEU A 64 9.48 8.44 5.67
C LEU A 64 10.09 8.91 4.35
N ALA A 65 9.27 9.36 3.41
CA ALA A 65 9.76 9.88 2.13
C ALA A 65 10.67 11.10 2.32
N THR A 66 10.42 11.94 3.32
CA THR A 66 11.26 13.10 3.60
C THR A 66 12.64 12.71 4.13
N THR A 67 12.82 11.49 4.59
CA THR A 67 14.11 10.97 5.09
C THR A 67 14.93 10.26 4.02
N GLY A 68 14.48 10.28 2.77
CA GLY A 68 15.17 9.59 1.67
C GLY A 68 14.69 8.17 1.41
N LYS A 69 13.69 7.70 2.16
CA LYS A 69 13.07 6.39 1.89
C LYS A 69 12.10 6.47 0.72
N ILE A 70 11.80 5.31 0.15
CA ILE A 70 10.82 5.16 -0.91
C ILE A 70 9.69 4.27 -0.37
N PRO A 71 8.68 4.86 0.29
CA PRO A 71 7.63 4.09 0.92
C PRO A 71 6.54 3.67 -0.08
N PHE A 72 6.12 2.41 0.03
CA PHE A 72 4.96 1.86 -0.63
C PHE A 72 3.86 1.67 0.41
N ALA A 73 2.81 2.50 0.34
CA ALA A 73 1.67 2.44 1.24
C ALA A 73 0.54 1.65 0.57
N THR A 74 0.19 0.53 1.15
CA THR A 74 -0.67 -0.49 0.54
C THR A 74 -1.94 -0.71 1.34
N GLY A 75 -3.06 -0.77 0.66
CA GLY A 75 -4.36 -1.09 1.24
C GLY A 75 -5.39 -1.34 0.16
N PHE A 76 -6.63 -1.60 0.55
CA PHE A 76 -7.74 -1.68 -0.42
C PHE A 76 -8.00 -0.27 -0.97
N ALA A 77 -8.16 -0.16 -2.28
CA ALA A 77 -8.28 1.13 -2.95
C ALA A 77 -9.40 2.00 -2.38
N CYS A 78 -10.57 1.42 -2.09
CA CYS A 78 -11.70 2.18 -1.55
C CYS A 78 -11.37 2.83 -0.20
N PHE A 79 -10.60 2.17 0.66
CA PHE A 79 -10.20 2.71 1.96
C PHE A 79 -8.97 3.60 1.86
N LEU A 80 -8.00 3.17 1.07
CA LEU A 80 -6.74 3.92 0.92
C LEU A 80 -6.97 5.30 0.27
N LEU A 81 -7.84 5.38 -0.70
CA LEU A 81 -8.11 6.63 -1.41
C LEU A 81 -9.34 7.35 -0.84
N GLY A 82 -10.40 6.62 -0.51
CA GLY A 82 -11.64 7.21 -0.02
C GLY A 82 -11.51 7.89 1.35
N ARG A 83 -10.72 7.30 2.25
CA ARG A 83 -10.55 7.81 3.61
C ARG A 83 -9.40 8.79 3.78
N THR A 84 -8.54 8.93 2.77
CA THR A 84 -7.28 9.68 2.91
C THR A 84 -7.15 10.82 1.91
N MET A 85 -8.25 11.27 1.34
CA MET A 85 -8.24 12.31 0.30
C MET A 85 -7.42 13.52 0.75
N ASP A 86 -7.67 14.04 1.95
CA ASP A 86 -6.98 15.20 2.49
C ASP A 86 -5.49 14.94 2.71
N GLN A 87 -5.16 13.81 3.33
CA GLN A 87 -3.77 13.44 3.61
C GLN A 87 -2.97 13.25 2.31
N VAL A 88 -3.57 12.64 1.31
CA VAL A 88 -2.93 12.47 0.00
C VAL A 88 -2.73 13.83 -0.66
N LEU A 89 -3.73 14.70 -0.63
CA LEU A 89 -3.66 16.02 -1.23
C LEU A 89 -2.55 16.86 -0.62
N VAL A 90 -2.49 16.92 0.71
CA VAL A 90 -1.58 17.82 1.42
C VAL A 90 -0.19 17.21 1.62
N SER A 91 -0.14 15.99 2.16
CA SER A 91 1.13 15.40 2.58
C SER A 91 1.89 14.72 1.44
N VAL A 92 1.19 14.27 0.40
CA VAL A 92 1.82 13.61 -0.74
C VAL A 92 1.90 14.55 -1.94
N ALA A 93 0.77 15.00 -2.45
CA ALA A 93 0.74 15.79 -3.69
C ALA A 93 1.28 17.21 -3.50
N TYR A 94 0.72 17.97 -2.57
CA TYR A 94 1.14 19.35 -2.33
C TYR A 94 2.59 19.43 -1.86
N SER A 95 2.96 18.56 -0.91
CA SER A 95 4.31 18.52 -0.36
C SER A 95 5.32 17.83 -1.28
N ASN A 96 4.86 17.27 -2.38
CA ASN A 96 5.70 16.59 -3.39
C ASN A 96 6.59 15.50 -2.77
N THR A 97 6.02 14.65 -1.93
CA THR A 97 6.75 13.55 -1.31
C THR A 97 6.70 12.30 -2.19
N ASN A 98 7.79 11.53 -2.20
CA ASN A 98 7.92 10.35 -3.06
C ASN A 98 7.24 9.12 -2.43
N VAL A 99 5.92 9.18 -2.27
CA VAL A 99 5.12 8.09 -1.74
C VAL A 99 4.47 7.31 -2.89
N LYS A 100 4.58 5.98 -2.84
CA LYS A 100 3.87 5.08 -3.76
C LYS A 100 2.60 4.60 -3.06
N LEU A 101 1.45 5.03 -3.55
CA LEU A 101 0.15 4.61 -3.02
C LEU A 101 -0.36 3.45 -3.87
N VAL A 102 -0.53 2.29 -3.27
CA VAL A 102 -0.92 1.06 -3.98
C VAL A 102 -2.25 0.56 -3.45
N GLY A 103 -3.30 0.78 -4.24
CA GLY A 103 -4.64 0.31 -3.93
C GLY A 103 -4.95 -0.99 -4.65
N THR A 104 -5.34 -2.01 -3.91
CA THR A 104 -5.76 -3.30 -4.44
C THR A 104 -7.29 -3.42 -4.39
N HIS A 105 -7.82 -4.53 -4.90
CA HIS A 105 -9.26 -4.85 -4.81
C HIS A 105 -10.14 -3.78 -5.46
N THR A 106 -9.75 -3.34 -6.65
CA THR A 106 -10.49 -2.31 -7.40
C THR A 106 -11.58 -2.86 -8.30
N GLY A 107 -11.58 -4.18 -8.55
CA GLY A 107 -12.54 -4.83 -9.42
C GLY A 107 -13.84 -5.21 -8.71
N LEU A 108 -14.70 -5.93 -9.43
CA LEU A 108 -16.01 -6.36 -8.92
C LEU A 108 -15.94 -7.65 -8.08
N ALA A 109 -14.88 -8.42 -8.22
CA ALA A 109 -14.73 -9.74 -7.57
C ALA A 109 -14.03 -9.62 -6.20
N VAL A 110 -14.60 -8.83 -5.28
CA VAL A 110 -14.03 -8.63 -3.95
C VAL A 110 -14.34 -9.79 -2.99
N GLY A 111 -15.33 -10.60 -3.32
CA GLY A 111 -15.69 -11.75 -2.51
C GLY A 111 -16.61 -11.39 -1.34
N GLU A 112 -16.41 -12.03 -0.19
CA GLU A 112 -17.32 -11.97 0.95
C GLU A 112 -17.39 -10.59 1.62
N ASP A 113 -16.40 -9.73 1.47
CA ASP A 113 -16.41 -8.37 2.00
C ASP A 113 -17.48 -7.49 1.33
N GLY A 114 -17.85 -7.83 0.12
CA GLY A 114 -19.00 -7.22 -0.56
C GLY A 114 -18.78 -5.77 -1.00
N PRO A 115 -19.91 -5.04 -1.20
CA PRO A 115 -19.85 -3.72 -1.85
C PRO A 115 -19.16 -2.64 -1.02
N THR A 116 -19.09 -2.77 0.29
CA THR A 116 -18.44 -1.77 1.15
C THR A 116 -16.91 -1.75 0.97
N ALA A 117 -16.35 -2.80 0.40
CA ALA A 117 -14.90 -2.89 0.12
C ALA A 117 -14.58 -2.66 -1.35
N GLN A 118 -15.56 -2.26 -2.16
CA GLN A 118 -15.38 -2.03 -3.60
C GLN A 118 -15.24 -0.54 -3.89
N MET A 119 -14.36 -0.21 -4.85
CA MET A 119 -14.18 1.16 -5.32
C MET A 119 -15.22 1.48 -6.40
N ILE A 120 -16.47 1.56 -6.00
CA ILE A 120 -17.60 1.88 -6.86
C ILE A 120 -18.11 3.29 -6.50
N VAL A 121 -17.96 4.18 -7.40
CA VAL A 121 -18.47 5.56 -7.28
C VAL A 121 -19.31 5.93 -8.49
#